data_9d3b5fd933593e52100a7322779a5f67
#
_entry.id   9d3b5fd933593e52100a7322779a5f67
#
_cell.length_a   1.000
_cell.length_b   1.000
_cell.length_c   1.000
_cell.angle_alpha   90.00
_cell.angle_beta   90.00
_cell.angle_gamma   90.00
#
_symmetry.space_group_name_H-M   'P 1'
#
loop_
_entity.id
_entity.type
_entity.pdbx_description
1 polymer ?
#
loop_
_entity_poly.entity_id
_entity_poly.type
_entity_poly.pdbx_seq_one_letter_code
_entity_poly.pdbx_strand_id
1 'polypeptide(L)'
;MQIILAKTAGFCFGVNRAVKLTYELLEQGRPVATLGPLIHNPQVVEDLESKGAITCDSVDDVPDGCEVVIRSHGVGQSVYDKISTRRLAYHDATCPFVTKIHKIAARAGAEGAMLLVAGDAKHPEVQGIVGHTTGKVEVFANLAELEKLLPELTQQKSIFAVAQTTFNVQSWETCKEFLKNQCTNAKIFDTICNATWARQQEAEDLSQKCDHMVVIGGHHSSNTQKLLQVAARHTKAINVETADELDKDWLNGARIVGVTAGASTPSSIIEEVLNCMSEEIRDDMSFEEMLAASEAKPLYAGKIVKAKVISVSPTECVVGIDGSKHTGIVKLSEMSHDPNAKMEDLVKVDDELDLVVVKTNDQEGVDTLSRVRFEAQKGMKDVSEAAENGTVMEGDVMEANKGGVV
;
A
#
# COMPACT_ATOMS: atom_id res chain seq x y z
N MET A 1 -29.83 -10.30 -6.46
CA MET A 1 -28.58 -10.20 -5.66
C MET A 1 -27.87 -8.92 -6.06
N GLN A 2 -27.46 -8.09 -5.12
CA GLN A 2 -26.65 -6.89 -5.39
C GLN A 2 -25.18 -7.24 -5.22
N ILE A 3 -24.33 -6.82 -6.18
CA ILE A 3 -22.87 -6.98 -6.09
C ILE A 3 -22.26 -5.60 -5.77
N ILE A 4 -21.35 -5.54 -4.79
CA ILE A 4 -20.61 -4.34 -4.43
C ILE A 4 -19.12 -4.62 -4.59
N LEU A 5 -18.51 -4.00 -5.61
CA LEU A 5 -17.07 -4.10 -5.83
C LEU A 5 -16.32 -3.08 -4.95
N ALA A 6 -15.30 -3.55 -4.24
CA ALA A 6 -14.39 -2.68 -3.50
C ALA A 6 -13.63 -1.74 -4.43
N LYS A 7 -13.56 -0.46 -4.08
CA LYS A 7 -12.83 0.57 -4.85
C LYS A 7 -11.32 0.31 -4.90
N THR A 8 -10.80 -0.35 -3.87
CA THR A 8 -9.37 -0.68 -3.78
C THR A 8 -9.00 -1.99 -4.48
N ALA A 9 -9.97 -2.74 -5.05
CA ALA A 9 -9.71 -4.01 -5.72
C ALA A 9 -8.68 -3.89 -6.86
N GLY A 10 -7.84 -4.91 -7.02
CA GLY A 10 -6.90 -5.02 -8.13
C GLY A 10 -5.49 -4.49 -7.83
N PHE A 11 -4.67 -4.31 -8.87
CA PHE A 11 -3.25 -3.99 -8.74
C PHE A 11 -3.00 -2.79 -7.82
N CYS A 12 -2.06 -2.97 -6.87
CA CYS A 12 -1.51 -1.83 -6.15
C CYS A 12 -0.45 -1.12 -7.01
N PHE A 13 -0.03 0.07 -6.58
CA PHE A 13 1.00 0.86 -7.27
C PHE A 13 2.29 0.05 -7.52
N GLY A 14 2.83 -0.62 -6.49
CA GLY A 14 4.09 -1.36 -6.61
C GLY A 14 4.02 -2.53 -7.60
N VAL A 15 2.91 -3.27 -7.59
CA VAL A 15 2.66 -4.36 -8.54
C VAL A 15 2.50 -3.82 -9.95
N ASN A 16 1.65 -2.81 -10.14
CA ASN A 16 1.42 -2.21 -11.47
C ASN A 16 2.72 -1.69 -12.08
N ARG A 17 3.58 -1.03 -11.29
CA ARG A 17 4.90 -0.54 -11.72
C ARG A 17 5.80 -1.68 -12.18
N ALA A 18 5.88 -2.79 -11.44
CA ALA A 18 6.72 -3.93 -11.78
C ALA A 18 6.23 -4.63 -13.06
N VAL A 19 4.94 -4.85 -13.18
CA VAL A 19 4.30 -5.50 -14.33
C VAL A 19 4.49 -4.63 -15.60
N LYS A 20 4.17 -3.34 -15.51
CA LYS A 20 4.32 -2.39 -16.62
C LYS A 20 5.77 -2.31 -17.11
N LEU A 21 6.74 -2.17 -16.21
CA LEU A 21 8.16 -2.15 -16.55
C LEU A 21 8.58 -3.41 -17.32
N THR A 22 8.12 -4.59 -16.88
CA THR A 22 8.49 -5.85 -17.51
C THR A 22 7.89 -5.95 -18.92
N TYR A 23 6.62 -5.57 -19.11
CA TYR A 23 6.01 -5.52 -20.45
C TYR A 23 6.73 -4.53 -21.38
N GLU A 24 7.05 -3.32 -20.92
CA GLU A 24 7.79 -2.32 -21.70
C GLU A 24 9.15 -2.85 -22.19
N LEU A 25 9.86 -3.61 -21.35
CA LEU A 25 11.14 -4.23 -21.74
C LEU A 25 10.94 -5.33 -22.80
N LEU A 26 9.93 -6.18 -22.63
CA LEU A 26 9.60 -7.23 -23.60
C LEU A 26 9.14 -6.66 -24.94
N GLU A 27 8.31 -5.61 -24.95
CA GLU A 27 7.87 -4.91 -26.16
C GLU A 27 9.03 -4.26 -26.92
N GLN A 28 10.10 -3.85 -26.21
CA GLN A 28 11.35 -3.36 -26.80
C GLN A 28 12.23 -4.49 -27.35
N GLY A 29 11.79 -5.75 -27.25
CA GLY A 29 12.56 -6.93 -27.70
C GLY A 29 13.76 -7.25 -26.81
N ARG A 30 13.79 -6.76 -25.57
CA ARG A 30 14.88 -7.03 -24.63
C ARG A 30 14.69 -8.41 -24.00
N PRO A 31 15.74 -9.24 -23.89
CA PRO A 31 15.66 -10.51 -23.20
C PRO A 31 15.61 -10.28 -21.69
N VAL A 32 14.49 -10.63 -21.05
CA VAL A 32 14.21 -10.36 -19.63
C VAL A 32 14.23 -11.64 -18.83
N ALA A 33 14.90 -11.62 -17.68
CA ALA A 33 14.82 -12.65 -16.65
C ALA A 33 14.33 -12.06 -15.33
N THR A 34 13.34 -12.70 -14.69
CA THR A 34 12.87 -12.31 -13.34
C THR A 34 13.46 -13.23 -12.29
N LEU A 35 13.77 -12.70 -11.11
CA LEU A 35 14.23 -13.50 -9.96
C LEU A 35 13.04 -13.95 -9.13
N GLY A 36 12.57 -15.17 -9.43
CA GLY A 36 11.30 -15.71 -8.97
C GLY A 36 10.10 -15.06 -9.67
N PRO A 37 8.88 -15.51 -9.37
CA PRO A 37 7.66 -14.90 -9.91
C PRO A 37 7.63 -13.40 -9.67
N LEU A 38 7.36 -12.61 -10.71
CA LEU A 38 7.33 -11.14 -10.62
C LEU A 38 6.34 -10.65 -9.57
N ILE A 39 5.18 -11.32 -9.52
CA ILE A 39 4.09 -11.08 -8.57
C ILE A 39 3.44 -12.41 -8.17
N HIS A 40 2.65 -12.42 -7.10
CA HIS A 40 1.87 -13.60 -6.67
C HIS A 40 0.56 -13.74 -7.47
N ASN A 41 0.68 -13.90 -8.78
CA ASN A 41 -0.44 -14.20 -9.68
C ASN A 41 0.07 -15.07 -10.86
N PRO A 42 -0.31 -16.36 -10.91
CA PRO A 42 0.17 -17.30 -11.94
C PRO A 42 -0.17 -16.85 -13.36
N GLN A 43 -1.38 -16.35 -13.61
CA GLN A 43 -1.84 -15.97 -14.94
C GLN A 43 -0.99 -14.83 -15.53
N VAL A 44 -0.59 -13.87 -14.71
CA VAL A 44 0.29 -12.77 -15.14
C VAL A 44 1.71 -13.28 -15.40
N VAL A 45 2.21 -14.22 -14.60
CA VAL A 45 3.53 -14.83 -14.80
C VAL A 45 3.54 -15.62 -16.10
N GLU A 46 2.54 -16.45 -16.35
CA GLU A 46 2.36 -17.24 -17.59
C GLU A 46 2.27 -16.32 -18.83
N ASP A 47 1.53 -15.21 -18.75
CA ASP A 47 1.44 -14.24 -19.84
C ASP A 47 2.80 -13.59 -20.15
N LEU A 48 3.56 -13.20 -19.12
CA LEU A 48 4.90 -12.66 -19.28
C LEU A 48 5.85 -13.69 -19.90
N GLU A 49 5.79 -14.95 -19.46
CA GLU A 49 6.60 -16.06 -20.02
C GLU A 49 6.22 -16.35 -21.47
N SER A 50 4.92 -16.31 -21.81
CA SER A 50 4.45 -16.45 -23.19
C SER A 50 5.01 -15.36 -24.14
N LYS A 51 5.34 -14.18 -23.57
CA LYS A 51 5.94 -13.05 -24.27
C LYS A 51 7.47 -13.05 -24.23
N GLY A 52 8.08 -14.08 -23.63
CA GLY A 52 9.53 -14.31 -23.67
C GLY A 52 10.27 -13.93 -22.38
N ALA A 53 9.57 -13.60 -21.28
CA ALA A 53 10.23 -13.49 -19.97
C ALA A 53 10.66 -14.88 -19.46
N ILE A 54 11.76 -14.94 -18.74
CA ILE A 54 12.28 -16.17 -18.13
C ILE A 54 12.24 -16.02 -16.62
N THR A 55 11.52 -16.89 -15.93
CA THR A 55 11.54 -16.93 -14.46
C THR A 55 12.71 -17.78 -13.99
N CYS A 56 13.64 -17.21 -13.21
CA CYS A 56 14.83 -17.86 -12.66
C CYS A 56 14.73 -17.92 -11.14
N ASP A 57 15.15 -19.03 -10.53
CA ASP A 57 15.15 -19.17 -9.06
C ASP A 57 16.29 -18.39 -8.40
N SER A 58 17.41 -18.25 -9.09
CA SER A 58 18.59 -17.55 -8.60
C SER A 58 19.27 -16.71 -9.69
N VAL A 59 20.18 -15.82 -9.25
CA VAL A 59 21.01 -15.04 -10.19
C VAL A 59 21.87 -15.98 -11.05
N ASP A 60 22.28 -17.13 -10.51
CA ASP A 60 23.15 -18.06 -11.20
C ASP A 60 22.46 -18.74 -12.40
N ASP A 61 21.14 -18.84 -12.38
CA ASP A 61 20.30 -19.42 -13.46
C ASP A 61 19.95 -18.44 -14.56
N VAL A 62 20.28 -17.15 -14.41
CA VAL A 62 19.99 -16.13 -15.43
C VAL A 62 20.82 -16.39 -16.68
N PRO A 63 20.20 -16.55 -17.88
CA PRO A 63 20.93 -16.75 -19.13
C PRO A 63 21.79 -15.54 -19.48
N ASP A 64 22.91 -15.80 -20.19
CA ASP A 64 23.76 -14.74 -20.68
C ASP A 64 23.03 -13.83 -21.67
N GLY A 65 23.20 -12.53 -21.51
CA GLY A 65 22.55 -11.52 -22.35
C GLY A 65 21.17 -11.10 -21.87
N CYS A 66 20.58 -11.77 -20.86
CA CYS A 66 19.34 -11.33 -20.25
C CYS A 66 19.56 -10.16 -19.28
N GLU A 67 18.55 -9.28 -19.21
CA GLU A 67 18.45 -8.24 -18.22
C GLU A 67 17.57 -8.70 -17.05
N VAL A 68 18.05 -8.50 -15.84
CA VAL A 68 17.35 -8.96 -14.65
C VAL A 68 16.29 -7.95 -14.23
N VAL A 69 15.06 -8.39 -14.02
CA VAL A 69 14.03 -7.59 -13.34
C VAL A 69 13.88 -8.09 -11.91
N ILE A 70 14.19 -7.22 -10.95
CA ILE A 70 13.95 -7.49 -9.51
C ILE A 70 12.48 -7.24 -9.22
N ARG A 71 11.81 -8.24 -8.65
CA ARG A 71 10.37 -8.22 -8.33
C ARG A 71 9.99 -7.13 -7.31
N SER A 72 8.69 -6.81 -7.23
CA SER A 72 8.16 -5.77 -6.32
C SER A 72 8.44 -6.01 -4.83
N HIS A 73 8.64 -7.26 -4.43
CA HIS A 73 8.99 -7.67 -3.05
C HIS A 73 10.42 -7.33 -2.64
N GLY A 74 11.28 -6.96 -3.61
CA GLY A 74 12.70 -6.79 -3.41
C GLY A 74 13.44 -8.09 -3.17
N VAL A 75 14.75 -7.97 -2.98
CA VAL A 75 15.68 -9.06 -2.71
C VAL A 75 16.71 -8.62 -1.66
N GLY A 76 17.41 -9.55 -1.02
CA GLY A 76 18.47 -9.22 -0.06
C GLY A 76 19.74 -8.69 -0.75
N GLN A 77 20.60 -8.01 0.01
CA GLN A 77 21.85 -7.41 -0.49
C GLN A 77 22.72 -8.38 -1.28
N SER A 78 22.84 -9.63 -0.82
CA SER A 78 23.66 -10.66 -1.48
C SER A 78 23.24 -10.93 -2.93
N VAL A 79 21.97 -10.68 -3.30
CA VAL A 79 21.48 -10.83 -4.67
C VAL A 79 22.03 -9.69 -5.54
N TYR A 80 22.03 -8.45 -5.05
CA TYR A 80 22.64 -7.32 -5.75
C TYR A 80 24.15 -7.52 -5.95
N ASP A 81 24.83 -8.06 -4.95
CA ASP A 81 26.27 -8.37 -5.01
C ASP A 81 26.56 -9.42 -6.09
N LYS A 82 25.73 -10.46 -6.20
CA LYS A 82 25.83 -11.47 -7.26
C LYS A 82 25.57 -10.90 -8.65
N ILE A 83 24.50 -10.07 -8.82
CA ILE A 83 24.20 -9.37 -10.07
C ILE A 83 25.40 -8.55 -10.51
N SER A 84 26.00 -7.78 -9.58
CA SER A 84 27.20 -6.98 -9.83
C SER A 84 28.41 -7.84 -10.23
N THR A 85 28.65 -8.95 -9.52
CA THR A 85 29.75 -9.88 -9.80
C THR A 85 29.62 -10.49 -11.20
N ARG A 86 28.41 -10.87 -11.61
CA ARG A 86 28.13 -11.38 -12.96
C ARG A 86 28.04 -10.28 -14.03
N ARG A 87 28.11 -9.00 -13.65
CA ARG A 87 27.96 -7.82 -14.53
C ARG A 87 26.66 -7.84 -15.34
N LEU A 88 25.58 -8.33 -14.75
CA LEU A 88 24.27 -8.34 -15.38
C LEU A 88 23.65 -6.95 -15.35
N ALA A 89 23.04 -6.55 -16.45
CA ALA A 89 22.15 -5.39 -16.45
C ALA A 89 20.90 -5.74 -15.63
N TYR A 90 20.38 -4.79 -14.85
CA TYR A 90 19.17 -5.04 -14.07
C TYR A 90 18.28 -3.81 -13.94
N HIS A 91 17.00 -4.07 -13.74
CA HIS A 91 15.95 -3.12 -13.46
C HIS A 91 15.34 -3.42 -12.10
N ASP A 92 15.45 -2.48 -11.19
CA ASP A 92 14.91 -2.65 -9.84
C ASP A 92 13.44 -2.21 -9.79
N ALA A 93 12.53 -3.19 -9.81
CA ALA A 93 11.12 -2.97 -9.64
C ALA A 93 10.66 -3.08 -8.17
N THR A 94 11.58 -3.15 -7.21
CA THR A 94 11.26 -3.15 -5.77
C THR A 94 10.33 -1.98 -5.44
N CYS A 95 9.23 -2.28 -4.75
CA CYS A 95 8.29 -1.26 -4.33
C CYS A 95 8.97 -0.26 -3.39
N PRO A 96 8.80 1.07 -3.58
CA PRO A 96 9.40 2.09 -2.71
C PRO A 96 9.11 1.90 -1.21
N PHE A 97 7.93 1.38 -0.87
CA PHE A 97 7.59 1.05 0.52
C PHE A 97 8.48 -0.07 1.07
N VAL A 98 8.77 -1.10 0.27
CA VAL A 98 9.72 -2.17 0.63
C VAL A 98 11.14 -1.62 0.72
N THR A 99 11.55 -0.79 -0.24
CA THR A 99 12.88 -0.13 -0.20
C THR A 99 13.08 0.69 1.08
N LYS A 100 12.02 1.36 1.57
CA LYS A 100 12.06 2.06 2.87
C LYS A 100 12.40 1.10 4.02
N ILE A 101 11.80 -0.09 4.03
CA ILE A 101 12.07 -1.11 5.07
C ILE A 101 13.50 -1.65 4.94
N HIS A 102 13.98 -1.91 3.73
CA HIS A 102 15.38 -2.31 3.48
C HIS A 102 16.38 -1.30 4.08
N LYS A 103 16.13 0.02 3.89
CA LYS A 103 16.95 1.08 4.48
C LYS A 103 16.90 1.06 6.02
N ILE A 104 15.75 0.78 6.63
CA ILE A 104 15.61 0.64 8.09
C ILE A 104 16.38 -0.59 8.57
N ALA A 105 16.30 -1.73 7.88
CA ALA A 105 17.01 -2.95 8.19
C ALA A 105 18.54 -2.76 8.13
N ALA A 106 19.04 -2.12 7.07
CA ALA A 106 20.45 -1.79 6.92
C ALA A 106 20.94 -0.86 8.04
N ARG A 107 20.13 0.15 8.39
CA ARG A 107 20.43 1.06 9.51
C ARG A 107 20.48 0.34 10.84
N ALA A 108 19.55 -0.60 11.10
CA ALA A 108 19.57 -1.40 12.32
C ALA A 108 20.90 -2.15 12.47
N GLY A 109 21.38 -2.82 11.40
CA GLY A 109 22.68 -3.48 11.40
C GLY A 109 23.84 -2.52 11.65
N ALA A 110 23.87 -1.35 10.99
CA ALA A 110 24.90 -0.35 11.14
C ALA A 110 24.94 0.26 12.56
N GLU A 111 23.79 0.43 13.23
CA GLU A 111 23.69 0.93 14.61
C GLU A 111 23.88 -0.18 15.66
N GLY A 112 24.07 -1.43 15.25
CA GLY A 112 24.17 -2.58 16.17
C GLY A 112 22.84 -2.87 16.90
N ALA A 113 21.72 -2.44 16.34
CA ALA A 113 20.40 -2.73 16.87
C ALA A 113 19.90 -4.09 16.37
N MET A 114 19.13 -4.78 17.18
CA MET A 114 18.38 -5.96 16.75
C MET A 114 17.23 -5.55 15.86
N LEU A 115 17.09 -6.21 14.69
CA LEU A 115 15.93 -6.03 13.81
C LEU A 115 14.84 -7.03 14.21
N LEU A 116 13.65 -6.54 14.45
CA LEU A 116 12.45 -7.33 14.74
C LEU A 116 11.45 -7.14 13.61
N VAL A 117 11.05 -8.22 12.94
CA VAL A 117 10.20 -8.16 11.75
C VAL A 117 8.88 -8.89 12.00
N ALA A 118 7.78 -8.18 11.98
CA ALA A 118 6.44 -8.77 11.97
C ALA A 118 6.10 -9.23 10.54
N GLY A 119 6.02 -10.54 10.31
CA GLY A 119 5.78 -11.09 8.97
C GLY A 119 5.91 -12.60 8.90
N ASP A 120 5.76 -13.15 7.70
CA ASP A 120 6.04 -14.55 7.41
C ASP A 120 7.51 -14.72 7.00
N ALA A 121 8.29 -15.46 7.80
CA ALA A 121 9.72 -15.70 7.55
C ALA A 121 10.02 -16.33 6.19
N LYS A 122 9.06 -17.06 5.60
CA LYS A 122 9.19 -17.69 4.28
C LYS A 122 8.84 -16.75 3.13
N HIS A 123 8.17 -15.63 3.42
CA HIS A 123 7.73 -14.70 2.39
C HIS A 123 8.93 -13.97 1.75
N PRO A 124 8.97 -13.84 0.42
CA PRO A 124 10.07 -13.16 -0.29
C PRO A 124 10.40 -11.75 0.20
N GLU A 125 9.40 -10.95 0.55
CA GLU A 125 9.61 -9.60 1.10
C GLU A 125 10.37 -9.65 2.43
N VAL A 126 9.97 -10.55 3.33
CA VAL A 126 10.62 -10.71 4.64
C VAL A 126 12.06 -11.20 4.48
N GLN A 127 12.30 -12.16 3.58
CA GLN A 127 13.65 -12.63 3.23
C GLN A 127 14.50 -11.48 2.68
N GLY A 128 13.93 -10.62 1.83
CA GLY A 128 14.57 -9.40 1.35
C GLY A 128 14.95 -8.47 2.49
N ILE A 129 14.02 -8.17 3.40
CA ILE A 129 14.24 -7.32 4.58
C ILE A 129 15.38 -7.87 5.44
N VAL A 130 15.32 -9.17 5.79
CA VAL A 130 16.35 -9.86 6.60
C VAL A 130 17.72 -9.80 5.90
N GLY A 131 17.74 -9.95 4.58
CA GLY A 131 18.98 -9.89 3.78
C GLY A 131 19.64 -8.51 3.69
N HIS A 132 19.03 -7.45 4.22
CA HIS A 132 19.59 -6.10 4.26
C HIS A 132 20.20 -5.72 5.62
N THR A 133 20.11 -6.56 6.65
CA THR A 133 20.79 -6.31 7.92
C THR A 133 21.98 -7.23 8.12
N THR A 134 23.03 -6.71 8.74
CA THR A 134 24.19 -7.49 9.21
C THR A 134 24.09 -7.82 10.70
N GLY A 135 23.05 -7.29 11.36
CA GLY A 135 22.81 -7.46 12.79
C GLY A 135 21.95 -8.68 13.11
N LYS A 136 21.65 -8.82 14.39
CA LYS A 136 20.71 -9.84 14.86
C LYS A 136 19.31 -9.51 14.36
N VAL A 137 18.58 -10.55 13.92
CA VAL A 137 17.22 -10.42 13.41
C VAL A 137 16.34 -11.53 13.95
N GLU A 138 15.12 -11.17 14.34
CA GLU A 138 14.06 -12.12 14.68
C GLU A 138 12.80 -11.77 13.88
N VAL A 139 12.11 -12.82 13.43
CA VAL A 139 10.85 -12.71 12.69
C VAL A 139 9.74 -13.37 13.49
N PHE A 140 8.59 -12.74 13.56
CA PHE A 140 7.41 -13.28 14.25
C PHE A 140 6.15 -13.05 13.42
N ALA A 141 5.21 -14.00 13.47
CA ALA A 141 3.98 -13.95 12.70
C ALA A 141 2.76 -13.40 13.49
N ASN A 142 2.83 -13.38 14.82
CA ASN A 142 1.72 -12.98 15.69
C ASN A 142 2.22 -12.60 17.10
N LEU A 143 1.30 -12.04 17.91
CA LEU A 143 1.61 -11.61 19.28
C LEU A 143 2.19 -12.74 20.15
N ALA A 144 1.64 -13.95 20.07
CA ALA A 144 2.09 -15.07 20.89
C ALA A 144 3.54 -15.51 20.58
N GLU A 145 3.99 -15.34 19.35
CA GLU A 145 5.39 -15.52 18.97
C GLU A 145 6.27 -14.39 19.48
N LEU A 146 5.77 -13.13 19.37
CA LEU A 146 6.46 -11.97 19.90
C LEU A 146 6.66 -12.06 21.43
N GLU A 147 5.64 -12.50 22.18
CA GLU A 147 5.72 -12.70 23.63
C GLU A 147 6.81 -13.70 24.02
N LYS A 148 7.03 -14.76 23.23
CA LYS A 148 8.10 -15.74 23.47
C LYS A 148 9.49 -15.13 23.31
N LEU A 149 9.64 -14.10 22.50
CA LEU A 149 10.90 -13.39 22.28
C LEU A 149 11.23 -12.40 23.41
N LEU A 150 10.29 -12.07 24.30
CA LEU A 150 10.48 -11.05 25.34
C LEU A 150 11.75 -11.24 26.20
N PRO A 151 12.12 -12.45 26.65
CA PRO A 151 13.35 -12.64 27.43
C PRO A 151 14.62 -12.24 26.68
N GLU A 152 14.60 -12.37 25.37
CA GLU A 152 15.70 -11.98 24.50
C GLU A 152 15.67 -10.48 24.18
N LEU A 153 14.49 -9.91 23.90
CA LEU A 153 14.29 -8.50 23.60
C LEU A 153 14.74 -7.60 24.76
N THR A 154 14.48 -7.99 25.99
CA THR A 154 14.89 -7.24 27.20
C THR A 154 16.39 -7.18 27.39
N GLN A 155 17.15 -8.09 26.78
CA GLN A 155 18.63 -8.10 26.85
C GLN A 155 19.28 -7.23 25.76
N GLN A 156 18.52 -6.75 24.78
CA GLN A 156 19.05 -5.93 23.69
C GLN A 156 19.23 -4.48 24.13
N LYS A 157 20.28 -3.81 23.63
CA LYS A 157 20.49 -2.37 23.88
C LYS A 157 19.57 -1.49 23.05
N SER A 158 19.24 -1.92 21.85
CA SER A 158 18.36 -1.23 20.92
C SER A 158 17.66 -2.22 20.00
N ILE A 159 16.38 -1.97 19.72
CA ILE A 159 15.55 -2.80 18.86
C ILE A 159 14.94 -1.89 17.80
N PHE A 160 14.97 -2.31 16.53
CA PHE A 160 14.22 -1.71 15.45
C PHE A 160 13.11 -2.66 15.04
N ALA A 161 11.86 -2.27 15.23
CA ALA A 161 10.70 -3.08 14.91
C ALA A 161 10.02 -2.56 13.63
N VAL A 162 9.83 -3.45 12.67
CA VAL A 162 9.16 -3.21 11.39
C VAL A 162 8.12 -4.29 11.12
N ALA A 163 7.16 -4.02 10.24
CA ALA A 163 6.20 -5.00 9.74
C ALA A 163 6.38 -5.20 8.24
N GLN A 164 6.12 -6.41 7.75
CA GLN A 164 5.91 -6.69 6.34
C GLN A 164 4.82 -5.77 5.79
N THR A 165 4.97 -5.24 4.56
CA THR A 165 4.04 -4.26 3.99
C THR A 165 2.60 -4.77 3.91
N THR A 166 2.39 -6.09 3.85
CA THR A 166 1.09 -6.75 3.78
C THR A 166 0.64 -7.35 5.11
N PHE A 167 1.27 -7.01 6.22
CA PHE A 167 0.89 -7.54 7.53
C PHE A 167 -0.53 -7.09 7.93
N ASN A 168 -1.17 -7.83 8.84
CA ASN A 168 -2.49 -7.45 9.35
C ASN A 168 -2.38 -6.22 10.23
N VAL A 169 -3.14 -5.18 9.90
CA VAL A 169 -3.10 -3.86 10.58
C VAL A 169 -3.41 -3.98 12.07
N GLN A 170 -4.52 -4.63 12.43
CA GLN A 170 -4.95 -4.77 13.82
C GLN A 170 -3.95 -5.59 14.64
N SER A 171 -3.41 -6.67 14.05
CA SER A 171 -2.37 -7.47 14.72
C SER A 171 -1.10 -6.66 14.95
N TRP A 172 -0.72 -5.78 14.01
CA TRP A 172 0.43 -4.90 14.18
C TRP A 172 0.21 -3.87 15.29
N GLU A 173 -0.97 -3.25 15.38
CA GLU A 173 -1.30 -2.33 16.47
C GLU A 173 -1.14 -3.01 17.84
N THR A 174 -1.68 -4.22 17.99
CA THR A 174 -1.53 -5.01 19.23
C THR A 174 -0.06 -5.30 19.56
N CYS A 175 0.74 -5.67 18.54
CA CYS A 175 2.18 -5.90 18.72
C CYS A 175 2.94 -4.61 19.08
N LYS A 176 2.56 -3.46 18.49
CA LYS A 176 3.14 -2.16 18.84
C LYS A 176 2.87 -1.78 20.29
N GLU A 177 1.65 -1.96 20.76
CA GLU A 177 1.28 -1.72 22.17
C GLU A 177 2.09 -2.61 23.12
N PHE A 178 2.22 -3.90 22.80
CA PHE A 178 3.06 -4.81 23.58
C PHE A 178 4.51 -4.33 23.65
N LEU A 179 5.10 -3.99 22.50
CA LEU A 179 6.49 -3.51 22.44
C LEU A 179 6.68 -2.20 23.19
N LYS A 180 5.76 -1.24 23.08
CA LYS A 180 5.81 0.03 23.84
C LYS A 180 5.78 -0.20 25.34
N ASN A 181 5.01 -1.18 25.80
CA ASN A 181 4.85 -1.48 27.22
C ASN A 181 6.01 -2.31 27.81
N GLN A 182 6.62 -3.19 27.01
CA GLN A 182 7.60 -4.15 27.48
C GLN A 182 9.06 -3.78 27.12
N CYS A 183 9.27 -2.98 26.07
CA CYS A 183 10.59 -2.70 25.49
C CYS A 183 10.79 -1.19 25.31
N THR A 184 11.29 -0.51 26.36
CA THR A 184 11.56 0.96 26.31
C THR A 184 12.67 1.35 25.34
N ASN A 185 13.46 0.38 24.86
CA ASN A 185 14.57 0.50 23.93
C ASN A 185 14.17 0.21 22.47
N ALA A 186 12.88 -0.03 22.20
CA ALA A 186 12.37 -0.32 20.87
C ALA A 186 12.02 0.97 20.11
N LYS A 187 12.59 1.11 18.90
CA LYS A 187 12.16 2.07 17.88
C LYS A 187 11.21 1.35 16.92
N ILE A 188 9.96 1.75 16.93
CA ILE A 188 8.90 1.11 16.13
C ILE A 188 8.67 1.96 14.89
N PHE A 189 8.64 1.32 13.71
CA PHE A 189 8.41 1.96 12.42
C PHE A 189 7.12 1.43 11.81
N ASP A 190 6.19 2.31 11.49
CA ASP A 190 4.98 1.96 10.75
C ASP A 190 5.34 1.73 9.28
N THR A 191 5.36 0.46 8.89
CA THR A 191 5.83 0.02 7.57
C THR A 191 4.78 -0.77 6.78
N ILE A 192 3.60 -0.99 7.33
CA ILE A 192 2.46 -1.50 6.55
C ILE A 192 2.13 -0.46 5.48
N CYS A 193 2.03 -0.90 4.22
CA CYS A 193 1.77 0.03 3.15
C CYS A 193 0.32 0.52 3.16
N ASN A 194 0.11 1.75 2.68
CA ASN A 194 -1.19 2.38 2.63
C ASN A 194 -2.21 1.58 1.82
N ALA A 195 -1.77 1.00 0.70
CA ALA A 195 -2.63 0.15 -0.11
C ALA A 195 -3.14 -1.09 0.66
N THR A 196 -2.33 -1.64 1.56
CA THR A 196 -2.75 -2.73 2.45
C THR A 196 -3.76 -2.22 3.49
N TRP A 197 -3.45 -1.10 4.12
CA TRP A 197 -4.35 -0.49 5.11
C TRP A 197 -5.73 -0.20 4.51
N ALA A 198 -5.77 0.52 3.40
CA ALA A 198 -7.01 0.89 2.74
C ALA A 198 -7.85 -0.34 2.32
N ARG A 199 -7.19 -1.39 1.79
CA ARG A 199 -7.90 -2.63 1.42
C ARG A 199 -8.46 -3.37 2.62
N GLN A 200 -7.69 -3.49 3.70
CA GLN A 200 -8.17 -4.18 4.90
C GLN A 200 -9.33 -3.42 5.54
N GLN A 201 -9.25 -2.07 5.59
CA GLN A 201 -10.34 -1.25 6.09
C GLN A 201 -11.60 -1.38 5.22
N GLU A 202 -11.47 -1.29 3.90
CA GLU A 202 -12.61 -1.42 3.00
C GLU A 202 -13.22 -2.83 3.05
N ALA A 203 -12.39 -3.88 3.16
CA ALA A 203 -12.89 -5.25 3.33
C ALA A 203 -13.65 -5.44 4.66
N GLU A 204 -13.18 -4.82 5.74
CA GLU A 204 -13.87 -4.77 7.04
C GLU A 204 -15.24 -4.09 6.88
N ASP A 205 -15.27 -2.88 6.30
CA ASP A 205 -16.48 -2.08 6.12
C ASP A 205 -17.53 -2.77 5.22
N LEU A 206 -17.07 -3.44 4.15
CA LEU A 206 -17.94 -4.19 3.25
C LEU A 206 -18.49 -5.45 3.92
N SER A 207 -17.64 -6.20 4.61
CA SER A 207 -18.05 -7.46 5.25
C SER A 207 -19.14 -7.29 6.30
N GLN A 208 -19.22 -6.10 6.93
CA GLN A 208 -20.28 -5.75 7.86
C GLN A 208 -21.62 -5.45 7.18
N LYS A 209 -21.63 -5.18 5.87
CA LYS A 209 -22.81 -4.78 5.09
C LYS A 209 -23.31 -5.86 4.14
N CYS A 210 -22.49 -6.88 3.89
CA CYS A 210 -22.75 -7.94 2.92
C CYS A 210 -23.11 -9.27 3.59
N ASP A 211 -23.94 -10.04 2.93
CA ASP A 211 -24.28 -11.41 3.36
C ASP A 211 -23.12 -12.38 3.06
N HIS A 212 -22.42 -12.17 1.94
CA HIS A 212 -21.25 -12.94 1.49
C HIS A 212 -20.15 -12.04 0.98
N MET A 213 -18.89 -12.49 1.08
CA MET A 213 -17.73 -11.80 0.52
C MET A 213 -16.90 -12.72 -0.38
N VAL A 214 -16.64 -12.28 -1.60
CA VAL A 214 -15.72 -12.94 -2.54
C VAL A 214 -14.40 -12.15 -2.56
N VAL A 215 -13.31 -12.83 -2.24
CA VAL A 215 -11.95 -12.27 -2.26
C VAL A 215 -11.21 -12.88 -3.44
N ILE A 216 -10.94 -12.08 -4.48
CA ILE A 216 -10.30 -12.54 -5.70
C ILE A 216 -8.79 -12.39 -5.60
N GLY A 217 -8.04 -13.45 -5.92
CA GLY A 217 -6.59 -13.43 -6.01
C GLY A 217 -5.91 -14.67 -5.49
N GLY A 218 -4.61 -14.77 -5.77
CA GLY A 218 -3.82 -15.96 -5.52
C GLY A 218 -3.87 -16.50 -4.10
N HIS A 219 -4.06 -17.81 -3.96
CA HIS A 219 -4.11 -18.49 -2.66
C HIS A 219 -2.82 -18.32 -1.85
N HIS A 220 -1.68 -18.13 -2.52
CA HIS A 220 -0.38 -17.90 -1.90
C HIS A 220 -0.06 -16.41 -1.68
N SER A 221 -0.95 -15.49 -2.06
CA SER A 221 -0.77 -14.06 -1.85
C SER A 221 -1.06 -13.68 -0.39
N SER A 222 -0.03 -13.18 0.31
CA SER A 222 -0.16 -12.71 1.70
C SER A 222 -1.26 -11.66 1.83
N ASN A 223 -1.35 -10.69 0.90
CA ASN A 223 -2.39 -9.67 0.93
C ASN A 223 -3.80 -10.28 0.76
N THR A 224 -4.00 -11.19 -0.20
CA THR A 224 -5.28 -11.86 -0.44
C THR A 224 -5.74 -12.63 0.80
N GLN A 225 -4.84 -13.40 1.41
CA GLN A 225 -5.15 -14.16 2.62
C GLN A 225 -5.51 -13.26 3.82
N LYS A 226 -4.88 -12.09 3.94
CA LYS A 226 -5.24 -11.12 4.99
C LYS A 226 -6.62 -10.50 4.75
N LEU A 227 -6.98 -10.20 3.49
CA LEU A 227 -8.33 -9.74 3.14
C LEU A 227 -9.40 -10.79 3.46
N LEU A 228 -9.14 -12.06 3.13
CA LEU A 228 -10.03 -13.16 3.48
C LEU A 228 -10.23 -13.27 5.01
N GLN A 229 -9.13 -13.20 5.78
CA GLN A 229 -9.19 -13.23 7.24
C GLN A 229 -9.99 -12.06 7.82
N VAL A 230 -9.87 -10.86 7.25
CA VAL A 230 -10.63 -9.68 7.68
C VAL A 230 -12.12 -9.89 7.35
N ALA A 231 -12.46 -10.24 6.11
CA ALA A 231 -13.84 -10.45 5.67
C ALA A 231 -14.56 -11.56 6.46
N ALA A 232 -13.87 -12.65 6.73
CA ALA A 232 -14.43 -13.81 7.44
C ALA A 232 -14.76 -13.55 8.92
N ARG A 233 -14.40 -12.39 9.47
CA ARG A 233 -14.80 -12.00 10.85
C ARG A 233 -16.28 -11.67 10.97
N HIS A 234 -16.87 -11.15 9.90
CA HIS A 234 -18.21 -10.56 9.94
C HIS A 234 -19.23 -11.31 9.08
N THR A 235 -18.76 -11.98 8.01
CA THR A 235 -19.64 -12.67 7.08
C THR A 235 -18.99 -13.91 6.49
N LYS A 236 -19.75 -14.69 5.73
CA LYS A 236 -19.19 -15.81 4.96
C LYS A 236 -18.26 -15.25 3.88
N ALA A 237 -17.03 -15.74 3.82
CA ALA A 237 -16.05 -15.29 2.86
C ALA A 237 -15.35 -16.47 2.19
N ILE A 238 -15.12 -16.35 0.87
CA ILE A 238 -14.32 -17.30 0.09
C ILE A 238 -13.20 -16.56 -0.66
N ASN A 239 -12.13 -17.30 -0.96
CA ASN A 239 -11.09 -16.84 -1.86
C ASN A 239 -11.17 -17.65 -3.16
N VAL A 240 -11.11 -16.96 -4.29
CA VAL A 240 -11.06 -17.56 -5.63
C VAL A 240 -9.89 -16.94 -6.42
N GLU A 241 -9.13 -17.76 -7.14
CA GLU A 241 -8.09 -17.26 -8.06
C GLU A 241 -8.66 -16.93 -9.43
N THR A 242 -9.64 -17.71 -9.88
CA THR A 242 -10.30 -17.59 -11.19
C THR A 242 -11.80 -17.69 -11.07
N ALA A 243 -12.53 -17.38 -12.13
CA ALA A 243 -13.98 -17.52 -12.19
C ALA A 243 -14.44 -18.98 -12.05
N ASP A 244 -13.63 -19.94 -12.53
CA ASP A 244 -13.96 -21.38 -12.48
C ASP A 244 -13.97 -21.93 -11.05
N GLU A 245 -13.27 -21.30 -10.13
CA GLU A 245 -13.27 -21.70 -8.71
C GLU A 245 -14.51 -21.20 -7.95
N LEU A 246 -15.30 -20.31 -8.55
CA LEU A 246 -16.48 -19.76 -7.92
C LEU A 246 -17.63 -20.77 -7.99
N ASP A 247 -17.94 -21.41 -6.87
CA ASP A 247 -19.13 -22.21 -6.72
C ASP A 247 -20.37 -21.30 -6.66
N LYS A 248 -21.18 -21.32 -7.73
CA LYS A 248 -22.41 -20.50 -7.80
C LYS A 248 -23.42 -20.89 -6.71
N ASP A 249 -23.45 -22.14 -6.28
CA ASP A 249 -24.35 -22.59 -5.20
C ASP A 249 -23.98 -21.93 -3.86
N TRP A 250 -22.72 -21.54 -3.68
CA TRP A 250 -22.28 -20.81 -2.49
C TRP A 250 -22.92 -19.41 -2.38
N LEU A 251 -23.30 -18.81 -3.51
CA LEU A 251 -23.96 -17.49 -3.57
C LEU A 251 -25.47 -17.58 -3.26
N ASN A 252 -26.04 -18.78 -3.25
CA ASN A 252 -27.48 -18.96 -3.07
C ASN A 252 -27.97 -18.38 -1.74
N GLY A 253 -29.02 -17.54 -1.82
CA GLY A 253 -29.64 -16.89 -0.67
C GLY A 253 -28.97 -15.58 -0.23
N ALA A 254 -27.87 -15.19 -0.83
CA ALA A 254 -27.26 -13.88 -0.58
C ALA A 254 -28.05 -12.76 -1.27
N ARG A 255 -28.34 -11.70 -0.55
CA ARG A 255 -28.97 -10.48 -1.10
C ARG A 255 -27.92 -9.48 -1.52
N ILE A 256 -26.84 -9.36 -0.75
CA ILE A 256 -25.72 -8.46 -1.01
C ILE A 256 -24.42 -9.28 -0.94
N VAL A 257 -23.66 -9.24 -2.03
CA VAL A 257 -22.33 -9.87 -2.11
C VAL A 257 -21.29 -8.78 -2.32
N GLY A 258 -20.35 -8.66 -1.37
CA GLY A 258 -19.19 -7.82 -1.51
C GLY A 258 -18.09 -8.54 -2.27
N VAL A 259 -17.40 -7.83 -3.16
CA VAL A 259 -16.27 -8.34 -3.92
C VAL A 259 -15.05 -7.46 -3.66
N THR A 260 -13.95 -8.08 -3.27
CA THR A 260 -12.65 -7.40 -3.16
C THR A 260 -11.58 -8.22 -3.86
N ALA A 261 -10.43 -7.62 -4.14
CA ALA A 261 -9.35 -8.32 -4.82
C ALA A 261 -7.98 -7.98 -4.24
N GLY A 262 -7.10 -8.98 -4.29
CA GLY A 262 -5.71 -8.84 -3.85
C GLY A 262 -4.92 -7.81 -4.67
N ALA A 263 -3.84 -7.30 -4.08
CA ALA A 263 -2.96 -6.30 -4.68
C ALA A 263 -2.19 -6.79 -5.94
N SER A 264 -2.20 -8.07 -6.19
CA SER A 264 -1.61 -8.73 -7.37
C SER A 264 -2.65 -9.32 -8.34
N THR A 265 -3.92 -8.95 -8.23
CA THR A 265 -5.01 -9.43 -9.09
C THR A 265 -5.24 -8.44 -10.23
N PRO A 266 -5.10 -8.84 -11.51
CA PRO A 266 -5.39 -7.98 -12.64
C PRO A 266 -6.90 -7.72 -12.81
N SER A 267 -7.25 -6.62 -13.46
CA SER A 267 -8.65 -6.25 -13.73
C SER A 267 -9.40 -7.29 -14.55
N SER A 268 -8.73 -7.93 -15.51
CA SER A 268 -9.34 -8.99 -16.34
C SER A 268 -9.91 -10.14 -15.51
N ILE A 269 -9.18 -10.61 -14.49
CA ILE A 269 -9.66 -11.70 -13.61
C ILE A 269 -10.83 -11.21 -12.74
N ILE A 270 -10.77 -9.97 -12.28
CA ILE A 270 -11.90 -9.39 -11.53
C ILE A 270 -13.16 -9.34 -12.42
N GLU A 271 -13.00 -8.91 -13.66
CA GLU A 271 -14.06 -8.88 -14.67
C GLU A 271 -14.66 -10.25 -14.93
N GLU A 272 -13.83 -11.28 -15.13
CA GLU A 272 -14.28 -12.65 -15.36
C GLU A 272 -15.11 -13.16 -14.19
N VAL A 273 -14.65 -12.96 -12.95
CA VAL A 273 -15.40 -13.37 -11.75
C VAL A 273 -16.71 -12.60 -11.62
N LEU A 274 -16.72 -11.29 -11.84
CA LEU A 274 -17.93 -10.48 -11.79
C LEU A 274 -18.93 -10.89 -12.89
N ASN A 275 -18.48 -11.17 -14.11
CA ASN A 275 -19.33 -11.66 -15.18
C ASN A 275 -19.94 -13.02 -14.84
N CYS A 276 -19.16 -13.94 -14.27
CA CYS A 276 -19.65 -15.24 -13.81
C CYS A 276 -20.75 -15.09 -12.75
N MET A 277 -20.64 -14.09 -11.85
CA MET A 277 -21.63 -13.77 -10.84
C MET A 277 -22.88 -13.10 -11.43
N SER A 278 -22.75 -12.30 -12.49
CA SER A 278 -23.82 -11.48 -13.07
C SER A 278 -24.62 -12.16 -14.16
N GLU A 279 -24.21 -13.31 -14.67
CA GLU A 279 -25.04 -14.12 -15.59
C GLU A 279 -26.41 -14.49 -14.99
N GLU A 280 -26.60 -14.39 -13.67
CA GLU A 280 -27.89 -14.57 -12.97
C GLU A 280 -28.65 -13.26 -12.73
N ILE A 281 -28.04 -12.07 -12.98
CA ILE A 281 -28.66 -10.79 -12.67
C ILE A 281 -28.69 -9.92 -13.92
N ARG A 282 -29.80 -9.96 -14.64
CA ARG A 282 -30.17 -8.87 -15.56
C ARG A 282 -30.92 -7.83 -14.73
N ASP A 283 -30.27 -6.74 -14.47
CA ASP A 283 -30.67 -5.34 -14.24
C ASP A 283 -29.87 -4.65 -13.13
N ASP A 284 -29.24 -3.56 -13.48
CA ASP A 284 -29.14 -2.22 -12.89
C ASP A 284 -27.79 -1.50 -12.98
N MET A 285 -26.67 -2.12 -13.30
CA MET A 285 -25.45 -1.37 -13.68
C MET A 285 -24.57 -2.17 -14.61
N SER A 286 -24.10 -1.55 -15.69
CA SER A 286 -23.12 -2.21 -16.55
C SER A 286 -21.79 -2.35 -15.79
N PHE A 287 -21.03 -3.42 -16.11
CA PHE A 287 -19.70 -3.65 -15.57
C PHE A 287 -18.79 -2.43 -15.77
N GLU A 288 -18.89 -1.73 -16.93
CA GLU A 288 -18.15 -0.51 -17.22
C GLU A 288 -18.44 0.61 -16.21
N GLU A 289 -19.68 0.73 -15.72
CA GLU A 289 -20.05 1.71 -14.69
C GLU A 289 -19.49 1.32 -13.31
N MET A 290 -19.47 0.01 -12.97
CA MET A 290 -18.85 -0.49 -11.74
C MET A 290 -17.32 -0.32 -11.76
N LEU A 291 -16.69 -0.59 -12.90
CA LEU A 291 -15.25 -0.40 -13.08
C LEU A 291 -14.88 1.09 -13.07
N ALA A 292 -15.64 1.93 -13.78
CA ALA A 292 -15.45 3.38 -13.77
C ALA A 292 -15.62 3.99 -12.37
N ALA A 293 -16.52 3.43 -11.56
CA ALA A 293 -16.67 3.84 -10.15
C ALA A 293 -15.48 3.40 -9.28
N SER A 294 -14.77 2.31 -9.65
CA SER A 294 -13.58 1.80 -8.96
C SER A 294 -12.26 2.36 -9.51
N GLU A 295 -12.26 3.00 -10.69
CA GLU A 295 -11.07 3.61 -11.25
C GLU A 295 -10.64 4.83 -10.41
N ALA A 296 -9.37 4.83 -10.02
CA ALA A 296 -8.77 5.96 -9.31
C ALA A 296 -8.79 7.20 -10.22
N LYS A 297 -9.49 8.26 -9.81
CA LYS A 297 -9.47 9.53 -10.53
C LYS A 297 -8.04 10.08 -10.58
N PRO A 298 -7.55 10.50 -11.75
CA PRO A 298 -6.19 11.02 -11.87
C PRO A 298 -6.00 12.23 -10.93
N LEU A 299 -4.91 12.19 -10.18
CA LEU A 299 -4.46 13.28 -9.34
C LEU A 299 -3.61 14.24 -10.18
N TYR A 300 -3.76 15.54 -9.93
CA TYR A 300 -2.93 16.58 -10.54
C TYR A 300 -2.69 17.70 -9.54
N ALA A 301 -1.62 18.44 -9.70
CA ALA A 301 -1.27 19.56 -8.81
C ALA A 301 -2.39 20.61 -8.81
N GLY A 302 -2.80 21.06 -7.64
CA GLY A 302 -3.91 22.00 -7.42
C GLY A 302 -5.27 21.34 -7.17
N LYS A 303 -5.43 20.03 -7.36
CA LYS A 303 -6.68 19.32 -7.07
C LYS A 303 -6.92 19.24 -5.56
N ILE A 304 -8.15 19.57 -5.14
CA ILE A 304 -8.61 19.37 -3.77
C ILE A 304 -9.04 17.92 -3.62
N VAL A 305 -8.57 17.27 -2.55
CA VAL A 305 -8.84 15.88 -2.23
C VAL A 305 -9.22 15.73 -0.76
N LYS A 306 -10.10 14.78 -0.46
CA LYS A 306 -10.33 14.31 0.90
C LYS A 306 -9.31 13.21 1.20
N ALA A 307 -8.77 13.23 2.39
CA ALA A 307 -7.77 12.26 2.79
C ALA A 307 -7.92 11.92 4.28
N LYS A 308 -7.68 10.66 4.62
CA LYS A 308 -7.73 10.16 5.99
C LYS A 308 -6.32 9.94 6.53
N VAL A 309 -6.06 10.44 7.74
CA VAL A 309 -4.75 10.30 8.38
C VAL A 309 -4.51 8.85 8.80
N ILE A 310 -3.39 8.27 8.34
CA ILE A 310 -3.00 6.89 8.58
C ILE A 310 -1.93 6.79 9.64
N SER A 311 -0.95 7.67 9.59
CA SER A 311 0.11 7.73 10.60
C SER A 311 0.60 9.16 10.79
N VAL A 312 1.04 9.45 12.00
CA VAL A 312 1.56 10.75 12.41
C VAL A 312 2.98 10.57 12.92
N SER A 313 3.90 11.41 12.43
CA SER A 313 5.27 11.52 12.92
C SER A 313 5.58 12.97 13.28
N PRO A 314 6.66 13.29 14.03
CA PRO A 314 6.95 14.67 14.42
C PRO A 314 7.13 15.65 13.24
N THR A 315 7.50 15.17 12.05
CA THR A 315 7.84 15.99 10.89
C THR A 315 6.82 15.93 9.76
N GLU A 316 6.01 14.88 9.70
CA GLU A 316 5.05 14.65 8.62
C GLU A 316 3.93 13.72 9.05
N CYS A 317 2.76 13.80 8.41
CA CYS A 317 1.74 12.77 8.50
C CYS A 317 1.51 12.11 7.14
N VAL A 318 1.15 10.84 7.20
CA VAL A 318 0.80 10.03 6.02
C VAL A 318 -0.71 9.91 5.96
N VAL A 319 -1.26 10.13 4.79
CA VAL A 319 -2.71 10.12 4.56
C VAL A 319 -3.09 9.23 3.39
N GLY A 320 -4.22 8.56 3.51
CA GLY A 320 -4.88 7.85 2.41
C GLY A 320 -5.78 8.81 1.65
N ILE A 321 -5.51 9.00 0.36
CA ILE A 321 -6.28 9.89 -0.48
C ILE A 321 -7.53 9.17 -0.98
N ASP A 322 -8.71 9.74 -0.75
CA ASP A 322 -9.97 9.13 -1.16
C ASP A 322 -10.05 8.97 -2.69
N GLY A 323 -10.32 7.73 -3.12
CA GLY A 323 -10.37 7.39 -4.55
C GLY A 323 -9.02 7.36 -5.27
N SER A 324 -7.88 7.32 -4.55
CA SER A 324 -6.55 7.16 -5.13
C SER A 324 -5.84 5.90 -4.63
N LYS A 325 -5.01 5.32 -5.50
CA LYS A 325 -4.10 4.21 -5.14
C LYS A 325 -2.74 4.72 -4.63
N HIS A 326 -2.52 6.05 -4.64
CA HIS A 326 -1.33 6.71 -4.11
C HIS A 326 -1.46 7.04 -2.63
N THR A 327 -0.32 7.20 -1.97
CA THR A 327 -0.23 7.67 -0.60
C THR A 327 0.04 9.17 -0.59
N GLY A 328 -0.64 9.91 0.28
CA GLY A 328 -0.37 11.32 0.51
C GLY A 328 0.59 11.53 1.66
N ILE A 329 1.54 12.46 1.52
CA ILE A 329 2.37 12.96 2.62
C ILE A 329 2.11 14.45 2.80
N VAL A 330 1.83 14.85 4.03
CA VAL A 330 1.73 16.26 4.45
C VAL A 330 2.85 16.54 5.44
N LYS A 331 3.79 17.38 5.03
CA LYS A 331 4.88 17.84 5.91
C LYS A 331 4.34 18.84 6.94
N LEU A 332 5.01 18.99 8.07
CA LEU A 332 4.62 19.95 9.12
C LEU A 332 4.47 21.37 8.57
N SER A 333 5.38 21.81 7.69
CA SER A 333 5.32 23.13 7.02
C SER A 333 4.15 23.29 6.03
N GLU A 334 3.55 22.19 5.58
CA GLU A 334 2.37 22.17 4.71
C GLU A 334 1.09 21.88 5.52
N MET A 335 1.22 21.62 6.81
CA MET A 335 0.12 21.41 7.75
C MET A 335 -0.25 22.69 8.51
N SER A 336 0.75 23.46 8.94
CA SER A 336 0.57 24.71 9.68
C SER A 336 1.65 25.74 9.35
N HIS A 337 1.27 27.02 9.42
CA HIS A 337 2.21 28.15 9.35
C HIS A 337 2.94 28.45 10.66
N ASP A 338 2.45 27.90 11.80
CA ASP A 338 3.11 28.11 13.10
C ASP A 338 4.41 27.31 13.19
N PRO A 339 5.58 27.98 13.32
CA PRO A 339 6.88 27.30 13.43
C PRO A 339 7.04 26.48 14.72
N ASN A 340 6.20 26.71 15.73
CA ASN A 340 6.23 25.98 17.00
C ASN A 340 5.19 24.84 17.06
N ALA A 341 4.37 24.68 16.02
CA ALA A 341 3.39 23.62 15.96
C ALA A 341 4.05 22.23 15.98
N LYS A 342 3.39 21.28 16.62
CA LYS A 342 3.76 19.86 16.56
C LYS A 342 2.69 19.10 15.80
N MET A 343 3.12 18.18 14.95
CA MET A 343 2.20 17.41 14.10
C MET A 343 1.15 16.65 14.95
N GLU A 344 1.58 16.10 16.08
CA GLU A 344 0.72 15.33 17.02
C GLU A 344 -0.38 16.16 17.68
N ASP A 345 -0.17 17.49 17.77
CA ASP A 345 -1.17 18.42 18.32
C ASP A 345 -2.17 18.88 17.24
N LEU A 346 -1.78 18.81 15.97
CA LEU A 346 -2.58 19.28 14.83
C LEU A 346 -3.52 18.21 14.26
N VAL A 347 -3.09 16.93 14.28
CA VAL A 347 -3.83 15.83 13.67
C VAL A 347 -3.61 14.53 14.43
N LYS A 348 -4.62 13.67 14.39
CA LYS A 348 -4.59 12.31 14.95
C LYS A 348 -4.83 11.28 13.83
N VAL A 349 -4.44 10.06 14.09
CA VAL A 349 -4.79 8.93 13.22
C VAL A 349 -6.31 8.84 13.12
N ASP A 350 -6.81 8.53 11.94
CA ASP A 350 -8.22 8.48 11.53
C ASP A 350 -8.91 9.84 11.30
N ASP A 351 -8.25 10.98 11.51
CA ASP A 351 -8.81 12.29 11.14
C ASP A 351 -9.01 12.40 9.62
N GLU A 352 -10.12 13.00 9.21
CA GLU A 352 -10.39 13.36 7.82
C GLU A 352 -9.95 14.80 7.54
N LEU A 353 -9.18 14.98 6.46
CA LEU A 353 -8.61 16.26 6.07
C LEU A 353 -8.98 16.59 4.63
N ASP A 354 -9.33 17.85 4.38
CA ASP A 354 -9.39 18.41 3.05
C ASP A 354 -8.01 19.02 2.72
N LEU A 355 -7.40 18.57 1.62
CA LEU A 355 -6.01 18.89 1.25
C LEU A 355 -5.92 19.26 -0.23
N VAL A 356 -4.91 20.05 -0.60
CA VAL A 356 -4.56 20.33 -1.99
C VAL A 356 -3.34 19.50 -2.40
N VAL A 357 -3.42 18.86 -3.55
CA VAL A 357 -2.28 18.16 -4.16
C VAL A 357 -1.24 19.21 -4.60
N VAL A 358 -0.05 19.17 -4.00
CA VAL A 358 1.07 20.05 -4.34
C VAL A 358 1.88 19.48 -5.50
N LYS A 359 2.18 18.19 -5.41
CA LYS A 359 2.97 17.48 -6.40
C LYS A 359 2.54 16.01 -6.42
N THR A 360 2.35 15.48 -7.61
CA THR A 360 2.19 14.04 -7.84
C THR A 360 3.55 13.41 -8.12
N ASN A 361 3.76 12.21 -7.64
CA ASN A 361 4.96 11.42 -7.94
C ASN A 361 4.56 9.99 -8.31
N ASP A 362 4.24 9.84 -9.59
CA ASP A 362 3.82 8.56 -10.16
C ASP A 362 4.91 7.47 -10.10
N GLN A 363 6.18 7.86 -9.94
CA GLN A 363 7.29 6.90 -9.83
C GLN A 363 7.39 6.29 -8.43
N GLU A 364 7.04 7.04 -7.39
CA GLU A 364 7.10 6.61 -6.00
C GLU A 364 5.73 6.26 -5.42
N GLY A 365 4.63 6.60 -6.11
CA GLY A 365 3.26 6.42 -5.63
C GLY A 365 2.94 7.25 -4.38
N VAL A 366 3.68 8.35 -4.21
CA VAL A 366 3.60 9.20 -3.02
C VAL A 366 3.41 10.65 -3.47
N ASP A 367 2.25 11.21 -3.14
CA ASP A 367 1.91 12.58 -3.49
C ASP A 367 2.13 13.52 -2.31
N THR A 368 2.64 14.71 -2.60
CA THR A 368 2.77 15.76 -1.58
C THR A 368 1.48 16.57 -1.52
N LEU A 369 0.94 16.70 -0.33
CA LEU A 369 -0.32 17.42 -0.07
C LEU A 369 -0.10 18.58 0.91
N SER A 370 -1.02 19.56 0.90
CA SER A 370 -0.96 20.75 1.73
C SER A 370 -2.34 21.14 2.27
N ARG A 371 -2.42 21.27 3.58
CA ARG A 371 -3.56 21.88 4.26
C ARG A 371 -3.50 23.39 4.18
N VAL A 372 -2.31 23.96 4.34
CA VAL A 372 -2.07 25.40 4.25
C VAL A 372 -2.57 25.96 2.92
N ARG A 373 -2.28 25.29 1.80
CA ARG A 373 -2.77 25.73 0.49
C ARG A 373 -4.29 25.55 0.32
N PHE A 374 -4.86 24.54 0.95
CA PHE A 374 -6.32 24.36 0.96
C PHE A 374 -7.00 25.52 1.70
N GLU A 375 -6.52 25.86 2.90
CA GLU A 375 -7.06 26.97 3.70
C GLU A 375 -6.91 28.31 2.98
N ALA A 376 -5.77 28.54 2.32
CA ALA A 376 -5.56 29.74 1.51
C ALA A 376 -6.53 29.83 0.29
N GLN A 377 -6.76 28.71 -0.42
CA GLN A 377 -7.69 28.67 -1.54
C GLN A 377 -9.15 28.88 -1.07
N LYS A 378 -9.51 28.27 0.06
CA LYS A 378 -10.83 28.44 0.67
C LYS A 378 -11.06 29.88 1.12
N GLY A 379 -10.10 30.45 1.87
CA GLY A 379 -10.17 31.84 2.31
C GLY A 379 -10.29 32.84 1.12
N MET A 380 -9.54 32.60 0.03
CA MET A 380 -9.64 33.46 -1.16
C MET A 380 -11.01 33.35 -1.83
N LYS A 381 -11.61 32.17 -1.85
CA LYS A 381 -12.95 31.95 -2.35
C LYS A 381 -13.99 32.68 -1.49
N ASP A 382 -13.87 32.54 -0.16
CA ASP A 382 -14.77 33.19 0.79
C ASP A 382 -14.69 34.73 0.67
N VAL A 383 -13.50 35.30 0.47
CA VAL A 383 -13.28 36.73 0.22
C VAL A 383 -13.93 37.17 -1.12
N SER A 384 -13.79 36.37 -2.17
CA SER A 384 -14.38 36.66 -3.47
C SER A 384 -15.89 36.64 -3.40
N GLU A 385 -16.47 35.64 -2.76
CA GLU A 385 -17.92 35.52 -2.54
C GLU A 385 -18.47 36.68 -1.67
N ALA A 386 -17.74 37.07 -0.62
CA ALA A 386 -18.09 38.20 0.22
C ALA A 386 -18.08 39.53 -0.57
N ALA A 387 -17.07 39.69 -1.44
CA ALA A 387 -16.98 40.88 -2.32
C ALA A 387 -18.17 40.96 -3.32
N GLU A 388 -18.55 39.80 -3.90
CA GLU A 388 -19.71 39.74 -4.82
C GLU A 388 -21.03 39.99 -4.10
N ASN A 389 -21.19 39.48 -2.89
CA ASN A 389 -22.43 39.60 -2.11
C ASN A 389 -22.49 40.89 -1.25
N GLY A 390 -21.42 41.69 -1.22
CA GLY A 390 -21.30 42.85 -0.35
C GLY A 390 -21.26 42.55 1.15
N THR A 391 -20.82 41.34 1.53
CA THR A 391 -20.72 40.91 2.90
C THR A 391 -19.46 41.50 3.53
N VAL A 392 -19.58 42.09 4.72
CA VAL A 392 -18.41 42.58 5.47
C VAL A 392 -17.67 41.43 6.12
N MET A 393 -16.36 41.39 5.89
CA MET A 393 -15.45 40.44 6.56
C MET A 393 -14.55 41.18 7.55
N GLU A 394 -14.25 40.56 8.68
CA GLU A 394 -13.28 41.03 9.66
C GLU A 394 -12.05 40.17 9.59
N GLY A 395 -10.86 40.74 9.69
CA GLY A 395 -9.60 40.03 9.69
C GLY A 395 -8.49 40.86 10.32
N ASP A 396 -7.44 40.17 10.79
CA ASP A 396 -6.23 40.78 11.36
C ASP A 396 -5.28 41.17 10.23
N VAL A 397 -4.83 42.43 10.24
CA VAL A 397 -3.86 42.92 9.28
C VAL A 397 -2.46 42.53 9.71
N MET A 398 -1.82 41.65 8.98
CA MET A 398 -0.45 41.21 9.25
C MET A 398 0.60 42.12 8.65
N GLU A 399 0.35 42.67 7.45
CA GLU A 399 1.29 43.55 6.75
C GLU A 399 0.52 44.52 5.83
N ALA A 400 1.07 45.73 5.66
CA ALA A 400 0.58 46.70 4.71
C ALA A 400 1.67 47.00 3.63
N ASN A 401 1.31 46.85 2.37
CA ASN A 401 2.18 47.13 1.25
C ASN A 401 1.55 48.08 0.22
N LYS A 402 2.28 48.43 -0.85
CA LYS A 402 1.78 49.37 -1.87
C LYS A 402 0.57 48.86 -2.66
N GLY A 403 0.26 47.58 -2.57
CA GLY A 403 -0.89 46.96 -3.26
C GLY A 403 -2.09 46.74 -2.37
N GLY A 404 -1.96 46.95 -1.04
CA GLY A 404 -3.04 46.74 -0.08
C GLY A 404 -2.55 46.25 1.27
N VAL A 405 -3.44 45.59 2.00
CA VAL A 405 -3.17 44.95 3.28
C VAL A 405 -3.20 43.42 3.11
N VAL A 406 -2.36 42.74 3.85
CA VAL A 406 -2.25 41.28 3.90
C VAL A 406 -2.65 40.81 5.28
#